data_4dc60d434456cc33af613591ba292762
#
_entry.id   4dc60d434456cc33af613591ba292762
#
_cell.length_a   1.000
_cell.length_b   1.000
_cell.length_c   1.000
_cell.angle_alpha   90.00
_cell.angle_beta   90.00
_cell.angle_gamma   90.00
#
_symmetry.space_group_name_H-M   'P 1'
#
loop_
_entity.id
_entity.type
_entity.pdbx_description
1 polymer ?
#
loop_
_entity_poly.entity_id
_entity_poly.type
_entity_poly.pdbx_seq_one_letter_code
_entity_poly.pdbx_strand_id
1 'polypeptide(L)'
;GIYMSPNYLESGELYERSAFVEVFDSDGSCQIAQPAGIRIHGGASRNYQQKSFRVYARENPEYQSGGLKTFESDLFDGTVTDFKGGIITKYKRLMLRNGGNDWDKKFIQDAFIQDICAPLDFDTQGYRPSVAFINGEFWGMYDLRERYDDQYFRYHYKLNDNKDVAMLKMSSEDGVRDILTLEEGEEQYLNEYLEHYNWILENNLKVPDNYETACKYFDPSNMIDYVIANVYFKNWDWPQNNV
;
A
#
# COMPACT_ATOMS: atom_id res chain seq x y z
N GLY A 1 -37.76 -2.22 -6.49
CA GLY A 1 -36.72 -1.59 -7.29
C GLY A 1 -35.41 -2.32 -7.07
N ILE A 2 -34.70 -2.67 -8.14
CA ILE A 2 -33.34 -3.23 -8.06
C ILE A 2 -32.45 -2.09 -7.57
N TYR A 3 -32.02 -2.16 -6.33
CA TYR A 3 -30.94 -1.28 -5.84
C TYR A 3 -29.63 -1.71 -6.53
N MET A 4 -29.23 -1.01 -7.55
CA MET A 4 -27.92 -1.18 -8.13
C MET A 4 -26.91 -0.41 -7.27
N SER A 5 -25.97 -1.12 -6.67
CA SER A 5 -24.82 -0.51 -6.02
C SER A 5 -24.08 0.37 -7.02
N PRO A 6 -23.67 1.61 -6.68
CA PRO A 6 -22.86 2.41 -7.57
C PRO A 6 -21.54 1.69 -7.86
N ASN A 7 -21.08 1.69 -9.12
CA ASN A 7 -19.89 0.97 -9.56
C ASN A 7 -18.60 1.39 -8.84
N TYR A 8 -18.56 2.59 -8.26
CA TYR A 8 -17.41 3.06 -7.49
C TYR A 8 -17.27 2.39 -6.11
N LEU A 9 -18.30 1.70 -5.61
CA LEU A 9 -18.25 0.91 -4.39
C LEU A 9 -17.69 -0.50 -4.63
N GLU A 10 -17.74 -0.95 -5.86
CA GLU A 10 -17.29 -2.28 -6.24
C GLU A 10 -15.76 -2.35 -6.32
N SER A 11 -15.21 -3.57 -6.20
CA SER A 11 -13.78 -3.83 -6.19
C SER A 11 -13.41 -5.03 -7.07
N GLY A 12 -12.11 -5.24 -7.28
CA GLY A 12 -11.60 -6.36 -8.05
C GLY A 12 -11.26 -6.01 -9.49
N GLU A 13 -10.80 -7.00 -10.22
CA GLU A 13 -10.27 -6.83 -11.59
C GLU A 13 -11.31 -6.42 -12.61
N LEU A 14 -12.54 -6.85 -12.43
CA LEU A 14 -13.67 -6.50 -13.31
C LEU A 14 -13.95 -4.99 -13.35
N TYR A 15 -13.52 -4.28 -12.31
CA TYR A 15 -13.69 -2.83 -12.18
C TYR A 15 -12.47 -2.02 -12.58
N GLU A 16 -11.45 -2.68 -13.14
CA GLU A 16 -10.32 -1.98 -13.74
C GLU A 16 -10.75 -1.27 -15.04
N ARG A 17 -10.28 -0.05 -15.21
CA ARG A 17 -10.50 0.74 -16.43
C ARG A 17 -9.16 1.00 -17.08
N SER A 18 -9.07 0.76 -18.37
CA SER A 18 -7.90 1.10 -19.17
C SER A 18 -7.74 2.61 -19.24
N ALA A 19 -6.50 3.07 -19.07
CA ALA A 19 -6.12 4.47 -19.18
C ALA A 19 -4.73 4.58 -19.78
N PHE A 20 -4.38 5.79 -20.19
CA PHE A 20 -3.01 6.19 -20.47
C PHE A 20 -2.59 7.17 -19.36
N VAL A 21 -1.49 6.89 -18.68
CA VAL A 21 -1.03 7.70 -17.56
C VAL A 21 0.23 8.43 -17.95
N GLU A 22 0.23 9.73 -17.70
CA GLU A 22 1.37 10.60 -17.84
C GLU A 22 1.69 11.22 -16.46
N VAL A 23 2.94 11.21 -16.08
CA VAL A 23 3.44 11.87 -14.87
C VAL A 23 4.48 12.89 -15.27
N PHE A 24 4.27 14.13 -14.86
CA PHE A 24 5.15 15.23 -15.14
C PHE A 24 5.75 15.78 -13.84
N ASP A 25 6.99 16.20 -13.90
CA ASP A 25 7.60 17.00 -12.85
C ASP A 25 7.16 18.45 -12.90
N SER A 26 7.52 19.21 -11.86
CA SER A 26 7.17 20.63 -11.75
C SER A 26 7.78 21.50 -12.85
N ASP A 27 8.87 21.05 -13.48
CA ASP A 27 9.51 21.72 -14.62
C ASP A 27 8.87 21.37 -15.98
N GLY A 28 7.86 20.46 -15.97
CA GLY A 28 7.16 19.99 -17.16
C GLY A 28 7.83 18.80 -17.85
N SER A 29 8.91 18.25 -17.32
CA SER A 29 9.51 17.04 -17.86
C SER A 29 8.62 15.83 -17.62
N CYS A 30 8.43 15.00 -18.65
CA CYS A 30 7.61 13.80 -18.58
C CYS A 30 8.42 12.63 -18.00
N GLN A 31 8.03 12.14 -16.84
CA GLN A 31 8.67 11.01 -16.15
C GLN A 31 8.09 9.67 -16.58
N ILE A 32 6.78 9.61 -16.80
CA ILE A 32 6.06 8.41 -17.21
C ILE A 32 5.06 8.80 -18.31
N ALA A 33 4.97 7.97 -19.34
CA ALA A 33 3.93 8.06 -20.35
C ALA A 33 3.65 6.65 -20.90
N GLN A 34 2.62 5.96 -20.36
CA GLN A 34 2.33 4.60 -20.77
C GLN A 34 0.90 4.15 -20.44
N PRO A 35 0.44 3.04 -21.05
CA PRO A 35 -0.79 2.37 -20.67
C PRO A 35 -0.80 1.94 -19.20
N ALA A 36 -1.99 2.05 -18.59
CA ALA A 36 -2.21 1.68 -17.21
C ALA A 36 -3.64 1.14 -17.01
N GLY A 37 -3.82 0.38 -15.95
CA GLY A 37 -5.13 0.04 -15.41
C GLY A 37 -5.42 0.92 -14.20
N ILE A 38 -6.63 1.42 -14.09
CA ILE A 38 -7.05 2.24 -12.93
C ILE A 38 -8.20 1.57 -12.22
N ARG A 39 -8.09 1.47 -10.89
CA ARG A 39 -9.16 1.02 -9.98
C ARG A 39 -9.37 2.03 -8.88
N ILE A 40 -10.62 2.20 -8.45
CA ILE A 40 -10.91 2.98 -7.25
C ILE A 40 -10.38 2.25 -6.02
N HIS A 41 -9.71 2.98 -5.14
CA HIS A 41 -9.15 2.48 -3.91
C HIS A 41 -9.94 2.97 -2.68
N GLY A 42 -9.88 2.17 -1.60
CA GLY A 42 -10.44 2.48 -0.29
C GLY A 42 -11.55 1.53 0.14
N GLY A 43 -11.92 1.61 1.39
CA GLY A 43 -13.12 1.03 1.99
C GLY A 43 -14.23 2.08 2.03
N ALA A 44 -14.53 2.63 3.21
CA ALA A 44 -15.53 3.70 3.39
C ALA A 44 -15.22 4.97 2.56
N SER A 45 -13.96 5.29 2.34
CA SER A 45 -13.51 6.44 1.53
C SER A 45 -13.92 6.38 0.05
N ARG A 46 -14.39 5.24 -0.44
CA ARG A 46 -15.03 5.13 -1.77
C ARG A 46 -16.29 5.99 -1.90
N ASN A 47 -16.93 6.32 -0.77
CA ASN A 47 -18.09 7.19 -0.74
C ASN A 47 -17.77 8.69 -0.84
N TYR A 48 -16.51 9.10 -0.63
CA TYR A 48 -16.11 10.50 -0.72
C TYR A 48 -16.21 11.02 -2.16
N GLN A 49 -16.38 12.33 -2.32
CA GLN A 49 -16.48 12.95 -3.65
C GLN A 49 -15.20 12.72 -4.45
N GLN A 50 -14.06 13.02 -3.88
CA GLN A 50 -12.76 12.74 -4.47
C GLN A 50 -12.34 11.29 -4.14
N LYS A 51 -12.15 10.48 -5.18
CA LYS A 51 -11.79 9.07 -5.06
C LYS A 51 -10.28 8.89 -5.03
N SER A 52 -9.77 7.96 -4.22
CA SER A 52 -8.42 7.46 -4.39
C SER A 52 -8.36 6.43 -5.52
N PHE A 53 -7.22 6.34 -6.19
CA PHE A 53 -7.02 5.41 -7.29
C PHE A 53 -5.81 4.51 -7.03
N ARG A 54 -5.94 3.25 -7.42
CA ARG A 54 -4.80 2.35 -7.67
C ARG A 54 -4.47 2.42 -9.15
N VAL A 55 -3.20 2.61 -9.46
CA VAL A 55 -2.68 2.70 -10.82
C VAL A 55 -1.75 1.52 -11.06
N TYR A 56 -2.05 0.71 -12.05
CA TYR A 56 -1.34 -0.51 -12.40
C TYR A 56 -0.62 -0.31 -13.73
N ALA A 57 0.69 -0.54 -13.77
CA ALA A 57 1.41 -0.61 -15.04
C ALA A 57 0.85 -1.76 -15.90
N ARG A 58 0.58 -1.49 -17.16
CA ARG A 58 0.02 -2.46 -18.11
C ARG A 58 0.72 -2.39 -19.44
N GLU A 59 1.05 -3.55 -19.99
CA GLU A 59 1.34 -3.67 -21.42
C GLU A 59 0.01 -3.62 -22.18
N ASN A 60 -0.07 -2.75 -23.17
CA ASN A 60 -1.19 -2.72 -24.09
C ASN A 60 -0.68 -2.48 -25.51
N PRO A 61 -0.71 -3.52 -26.38
CA PRO A 61 -0.21 -3.42 -27.76
C PRO A 61 -0.97 -2.41 -28.63
N GLU A 62 -2.16 -2.00 -28.24
CA GLU A 62 -2.95 -1.01 -28.98
C GLU A 62 -2.35 0.39 -28.91
N TYR A 63 -1.53 0.69 -27.89
CA TYR A 63 -0.80 1.95 -27.80
C TYR A 63 0.57 1.85 -28.48
N GLN A 64 1.00 2.93 -29.12
CA GLN A 64 2.28 3.00 -29.83
C GLN A 64 3.48 2.63 -28.95
N SER A 65 3.44 3.02 -27.68
CA SER A 65 4.49 2.69 -26.69
C SER A 65 4.43 1.24 -26.21
N GLY A 66 3.30 0.54 -26.43
CA GLY A 66 3.07 -0.81 -25.91
C GLY A 66 2.99 -0.89 -24.39
N GLY A 67 3.55 0.08 -23.67
CA GLY A 67 3.66 0.12 -22.21
C GLY A 67 4.67 -0.88 -21.65
N LEU A 68 4.87 -0.81 -20.35
CA LEU A 68 5.70 -1.73 -19.56
C LEU A 68 4.89 -2.28 -18.40
N LYS A 69 5.30 -3.43 -17.88
CA LYS A 69 4.70 -4.04 -16.67
C LYS A 69 5.07 -3.30 -15.39
N THR A 70 5.96 -2.31 -15.49
CA THR A 70 6.41 -1.46 -14.40
C THR A 70 6.45 0.00 -14.88
N PHE A 71 6.19 0.93 -13.98
CA PHE A 71 6.56 2.33 -14.15
C PHE A 71 8.04 2.46 -13.80
N GLU A 72 8.83 3.04 -14.70
CA GLU A 72 10.28 3.12 -14.53
C GLU A 72 10.74 4.60 -14.55
N SER A 73 10.85 5.19 -13.36
CA SER A 73 11.40 6.52 -13.12
C SER A 73 11.64 6.72 -11.63
N ASP A 74 12.50 7.69 -11.28
CA ASP A 74 12.62 8.19 -9.90
C ASP A 74 11.45 9.12 -9.59
N LEU A 75 10.30 8.53 -9.25
CA LEU A 75 9.05 9.27 -9.01
C LEU A 75 9.03 10.05 -7.69
N PHE A 76 9.98 9.77 -6.80
CA PHE A 76 10.00 10.30 -5.43
C PHE A 76 11.29 11.10 -5.13
N ASP A 77 11.94 11.62 -6.15
CA ASP A 77 13.10 12.53 -6.05
C ASP A 77 14.24 11.96 -5.17
N GLY A 78 14.56 10.67 -5.33
CA GLY A 78 15.62 9.98 -4.60
C GLY A 78 15.31 9.69 -3.13
N THR A 79 14.11 9.99 -2.64
CA THR A 79 13.76 9.75 -1.23
C THR A 79 13.40 8.31 -0.94
N VAL A 80 12.97 7.54 -1.94
CA VAL A 80 12.62 6.13 -1.80
C VAL A 80 13.83 5.27 -2.15
N THR A 81 14.32 4.53 -1.17
CA THR A 81 15.50 3.68 -1.32
C THR A 81 15.28 2.27 -0.82
N ASP A 82 16.04 1.33 -1.37
CA ASP A 82 16.13 0.00 -0.84
C ASP A 82 16.99 -0.05 0.46
N PHE A 83 16.98 -1.19 1.14
CA PHE A 83 17.73 -1.38 2.40
C PHE A 83 19.26 -1.22 2.28
N LYS A 84 19.80 -1.10 1.07
CA LYS A 84 21.21 -0.81 0.79
C LYS A 84 21.45 0.64 0.39
N GLY A 85 20.41 1.48 0.40
CA GLY A 85 20.46 2.89 0.00
C GLY A 85 20.44 3.13 -1.52
N GLY A 86 20.10 2.11 -2.33
CA GLY A 86 19.92 2.28 -3.76
C GLY A 86 18.54 2.86 -4.07
N ILE A 87 18.47 3.90 -4.93
CA ILE A 87 17.20 4.53 -5.31
C ILE A 87 16.29 3.51 -6.01
N ILE A 88 15.05 3.42 -5.58
CA ILE A 88 14.02 2.61 -6.23
C ILE A 88 13.40 3.42 -7.36
N THR A 89 13.44 2.86 -8.56
CA THR A 89 12.93 3.48 -9.79
C THR A 89 11.91 2.62 -10.52
N LYS A 90 11.46 1.51 -9.90
CA LYS A 90 10.54 0.57 -10.53
C LYS A 90 9.33 0.31 -9.65
N TYR A 91 8.15 0.53 -10.21
CA TYR A 91 6.88 0.39 -9.50
C TYR A 91 5.88 -0.37 -10.39
N LYS A 92 5.37 -1.49 -9.92
CA LYS A 92 4.30 -2.21 -10.64
C LYS A 92 2.94 -1.57 -10.43
N ARG A 93 2.79 -0.97 -9.25
CA ARG A 93 1.54 -0.35 -8.79
C ARG A 93 1.87 0.93 -8.02
N LEU A 94 1.04 1.93 -8.22
CA LEU A 94 1.10 3.20 -7.50
C LEU A 94 -0.29 3.54 -6.96
N MET A 95 -0.35 4.48 -6.05
CA MET A 95 -1.61 5.04 -5.56
C MET A 95 -1.66 6.55 -5.76
N LEU A 96 -2.81 7.05 -6.20
CA LEU A 96 -3.19 8.44 -6.03
C LEU A 96 -4.15 8.49 -4.85
N ARG A 97 -3.68 8.97 -3.70
CA ARG A 97 -4.45 8.98 -2.45
C ARG A 97 -5.07 10.35 -2.22
N ASN A 98 -6.34 10.35 -1.88
CA ASN A 98 -7.12 11.57 -1.61
C ASN A 98 -7.03 12.06 -0.15
N GLY A 99 -6.06 11.58 0.64
CA GLY A 99 -5.98 11.86 2.07
C GLY A 99 -6.82 10.93 2.97
N GLY A 100 -7.56 9.98 2.41
CA GLY A 100 -8.34 9.00 3.17
C GLY A 100 -9.40 9.66 4.07
N ASN A 101 -9.41 9.32 5.35
CA ASN A 101 -10.36 9.87 6.33
C ASN A 101 -10.15 11.36 6.63
N ASP A 102 -9.02 11.92 6.20
CA ASP A 102 -8.66 13.35 6.38
C ASP A 102 -8.82 14.20 5.12
N TRP A 103 -9.45 13.67 4.06
CA TRP A 103 -9.54 14.27 2.74
C TRP A 103 -10.11 15.70 2.73
N ASP A 104 -11.01 16.01 3.64
CA ASP A 104 -11.68 17.31 3.78
C ASP A 104 -11.12 18.18 4.91
N LYS A 105 -10.05 17.73 5.59
CA LYS A 105 -9.48 18.39 6.77
C LYS A 105 -7.99 18.60 6.68
N LYS A 106 -7.24 17.52 6.83
CA LYS A 106 -5.79 17.52 6.96
C LYS A 106 -5.18 16.59 5.90
N PHE A 107 -5.48 16.85 4.66
CA PHE A 107 -5.15 16.05 3.49
C PHE A 107 -3.77 15.36 3.53
N ILE A 108 -2.72 16.05 4.00
CA ILE A 108 -1.35 15.53 4.05
C ILE A 108 -1.00 14.82 5.37
N GLN A 109 -1.93 14.69 6.32
CA GLN A 109 -1.59 14.22 7.67
C GLN A 109 -0.94 12.84 7.66
N ASP A 110 -1.52 11.90 6.94
CA ASP A 110 -0.99 10.53 6.88
C ASP A 110 0.39 10.48 6.21
N ALA A 111 0.59 11.21 5.11
CA ALA A 111 1.89 11.32 4.46
C ALA A 111 2.96 11.93 5.39
N PHE A 112 2.62 13.00 6.09
CA PHE A 112 3.51 13.66 7.03
C PHE A 112 3.88 12.76 8.23
N ILE A 113 2.91 11.98 8.74
CA ILE A 113 3.18 11.02 9.82
C ILE A 113 4.13 9.93 9.35
N GLN A 114 3.93 9.38 8.16
CA GLN A 114 4.84 8.36 7.61
C GLN A 114 6.25 8.90 7.40
N ASP A 115 6.38 10.14 6.94
CA ASP A 115 7.69 10.80 6.76
C ASP A 115 8.43 10.96 8.11
N ILE A 116 7.73 11.40 9.16
CA ILE A 116 8.31 11.46 10.51
C ILE A 116 8.71 10.08 11.03
N CYS A 117 7.96 9.04 10.68
CA CYS A 117 8.20 7.67 11.09
C CYS A 117 9.26 6.95 10.25
N ALA A 118 9.69 7.50 9.12
CA ALA A 118 10.66 6.85 8.23
C ALA A 118 11.96 6.39 8.91
N PRO A 119 12.48 7.05 9.99
CA PRO A 119 13.64 6.54 10.73
C PRO A 119 13.35 5.38 11.69
N LEU A 120 12.09 5.01 11.91
CA LEU A 120 11.69 3.92 12.81
C LEU A 120 11.80 2.56 12.12
N ASP A 121 11.72 1.50 12.92
CA ASP A 121 11.94 0.13 12.45
C ASP A 121 10.65 -0.51 11.90
N PHE A 122 9.92 0.21 11.03
CA PHE A 122 8.81 -0.34 10.26
C PHE A 122 8.68 0.37 8.91
N ASP A 123 8.05 -0.30 7.95
CA ASP A 123 7.94 0.20 6.60
C ASP A 123 7.05 1.44 6.49
N THR A 124 7.50 2.41 5.72
CA THR A 124 6.72 3.60 5.33
C THR A 124 6.68 3.72 3.80
N GLN A 125 5.63 4.38 3.30
CA GLN A 125 5.45 4.58 1.87
C GLN A 125 6.10 5.89 1.42
N GLY A 126 6.88 5.84 0.35
CA GLY A 126 7.24 7.03 -0.38
C GLY A 126 5.99 7.78 -0.85
N TYR A 127 6.02 9.11 -0.78
CA TYR A 127 4.93 9.94 -1.24
C TYR A 127 5.42 11.19 -1.95
N ARG A 128 4.57 11.71 -2.83
CA ARG A 128 4.81 12.98 -3.53
C ARG A 128 3.49 13.72 -3.71
N PRO A 129 3.34 14.96 -3.19
CA PRO A 129 2.17 15.78 -3.45
C PRO A 129 2.02 16.02 -4.96
N SER A 130 0.82 15.82 -5.48
CA SER A 130 0.56 15.85 -6.90
C SER A 130 -0.79 16.46 -7.20
N VAL A 131 -0.96 16.97 -8.41
CA VAL A 131 -2.26 17.37 -8.95
C VAL A 131 -2.64 16.40 -10.06
N ALA A 132 -3.89 15.97 -10.05
CA ALA A 132 -4.40 15.05 -11.06
C ALA A 132 -5.34 15.76 -12.05
N PHE A 133 -5.18 15.39 -13.32
CA PHE A 133 -6.08 15.74 -14.41
C PHE A 133 -6.64 14.47 -15.01
N ILE A 134 -7.92 14.43 -15.29
CA ILE A 134 -8.56 13.31 -16.00
C ILE A 134 -9.16 13.86 -17.28
N ASN A 135 -8.70 13.34 -18.42
CA ASN A 135 -9.11 13.81 -19.75
C ASN A 135 -8.95 15.33 -19.93
N GLY A 136 -7.90 15.92 -19.36
CA GLY A 136 -7.61 17.35 -19.43
C GLY A 136 -8.34 18.23 -18.41
N GLU A 137 -9.25 17.67 -17.62
CA GLU A 137 -9.95 18.38 -16.55
C GLU A 137 -9.21 18.24 -15.22
N PHE A 138 -9.04 19.35 -14.50
CA PHE A 138 -8.47 19.34 -13.16
C PHE A 138 -9.37 18.51 -12.22
N TRP A 139 -8.80 17.46 -11.62
CA TRP A 139 -9.55 16.52 -10.80
C TRP A 139 -9.32 16.71 -9.30
N GLY A 140 -8.19 17.28 -8.91
CA GLY A 140 -7.89 17.60 -7.53
C GLY A 140 -6.45 17.38 -7.14
N MET A 141 -6.17 17.63 -5.86
CA MET A 141 -4.88 17.36 -5.24
C MET A 141 -4.86 15.92 -4.72
N TYR A 142 -3.72 15.26 -4.90
CA TYR A 142 -3.48 13.89 -4.48
C TYR A 142 -2.09 13.73 -3.91
N ASP A 143 -1.91 12.69 -3.10
CA ASP A 143 -0.57 12.14 -2.83
C ASP A 143 -0.33 10.98 -3.80
N LEU A 144 0.65 11.12 -4.68
CA LEU A 144 1.23 9.98 -5.39
C LEU A 144 2.03 9.17 -4.38
N ARG A 145 1.74 7.88 -4.27
CA ARG A 145 2.34 7.00 -3.26
C ARG A 145 2.76 5.67 -3.83
N GLU A 146 3.74 5.07 -3.18
CA GLU A 146 3.94 3.64 -3.25
C GLU A 146 2.71 2.89 -2.74
N ARG A 147 2.61 1.64 -3.12
CA ARG A 147 1.63 0.72 -2.55
C ARG A 147 2.34 -0.43 -1.87
N TYR A 148 1.95 -0.73 -0.62
CA TYR A 148 2.34 -1.99 0.02
C TYR A 148 1.74 -3.14 -0.78
N ASP A 149 2.62 -3.94 -1.36
CA ASP A 149 2.33 -5.16 -2.09
C ASP A 149 3.60 -6.03 -2.21
N ASP A 150 3.48 -7.20 -2.82
CA ASP A 150 4.59 -8.11 -3.05
C ASP A 150 5.80 -7.44 -3.75
N GLN A 151 5.53 -6.49 -4.65
CA GLN A 151 6.59 -5.81 -5.38
C GLN A 151 7.27 -4.72 -4.54
N TYR A 152 6.54 -4.04 -3.66
CA TYR A 152 7.11 -3.12 -2.69
C TYR A 152 8.22 -3.82 -1.89
N PHE A 153 7.88 -4.90 -1.22
CA PHE A 153 8.84 -5.65 -0.39
C PHE A 153 9.99 -6.22 -1.22
N ARG A 154 9.69 -6.72 -2.41
CA ARG A 154 10.72 -7.22 -3.31
C ARG A 154 11.78 -6.17 -3.64
N TYR A 155 11.37 -4.94 -3.95
CA TYR A 155 12.31 -3.87 -4.32
C TYR A 155 13.00 -3.28 -3.10
N HIS A 156 12.28 -3.01 -2.03
CA HIS A 156 12.84 -2.45 -0.80
C HIS A 156 13.85 -3.41 -0.15
N TYR A 157 13.54 -4.69 -0.07
CA TYR A 157 14.39 -5.72 0.57
C TYR A 157 15.25 -6.51 -0.41
N LYS A 158 15.22 -6.20 -1.71
CA LYS A 158 15.96 -6.92 -2.78
C LYS A 158 15.74 -8.43 -2.76
N LEU A 159 14.52 -8.85 -2.55
CA LEU A 159 14.16 -10.26 -2.59
C LEU A 159 14.29 -10.81 -4.02
N ASN A 160 14.73 -12.06 -4.12
CA ASN A 160 14.90 -12.71 -5.43
C ASN A 160 13.55 -12.98 -6.11
N ASP A 161 12.54 -13.35 -5.32
CA ASP A 161 11.19 -13.60 -5.79
C ASP A 161 10.18 -12.86 -4.91
N ASN A 162 9.10 -12.36 -5.49
CA ASN A 162 7.97 -11.78 -4.77
C ASN A 162 7.11 -12.85 -4.06
N LYS A 163 7.33 -14.12 -4.33
CA LYS A 163 6.70 -15.24 -3.62
C LYS A 163 7.24 -15.42 -2.20
N ASP A 164 8.41 -14.87 -1.90
CA ASP A 164 8.99 -14.91 -0.56
C ASP A 164 8.30 -13.92 0.42
N VAL A 165 7.20 -13.32 0.00
CA VAL A 165 6.41 -12.36 0.80
C VAL A 165 4.97 -12.84 0.91
N ALA A 166 4.43 -12.80 2.12
CA ALA A 166 3.01 -12.95 2.37
C ALA A 166 2.46 -11.69 3.02
N MET A 167 1.35 -11.20 2.51
CA MET A 167 0.59 -10.10 3.10
C MET A 167 -0.69 -10.65 3.70
N LEU A 168 -0.82 -10.49 5.00
CA LEU A 168 -2.00 -10.92 5.75
C LEU A 168 -2.89 -9.71 6.01
N LYS A 169 -4.19 -9.95 6.06
CA LYS A 169 -5.19 -8.92 6.25
C LYS A 169 -6.32 -9.41 7.14
N MET A 170 -6.74 -8.56 8.07
CA MET A 170 -7.99 -8.78 8.78
C MET A 170 -9.17 -8.43 7.88
N SER A 171 -10.11 -9.33 7.73
CA SER A 171 -11.30 -9.16 6.90
C SER A 171 -12.57 -9.49 7.67
N SER A 172 -13.72 -9.17 7.07
CA SER A 172 -15.04 -9.56 7.59
C SER A 172 -15.79 -10.26 6.46
N GLU A 173 -16.22 -11.50 6.72
CA GLU A 173 -17.02 -12.28 5.78
C GLU A 173 -18.28 -12.81 6.48
N ASP A 174 -19.41 -12.73 5.82
CA ASP A 174 -20.71 -13.24 6.29
C ASP A 174 -21.10 -12.81 7.72
N GLY A 175 -20.71 -11.58 8.10
CA GLY A 175 -20.98 -11.03 9.43
C GLY A 175 -20.00 -11.49 10.52
N VAL A 176 -19.05 -12.35 10.20
CA VAL A 176 -17.91 -12.69 11.06
C VAL A 176 -16.84 -11.65 10.84
N ARG A 177 -16.36 -11.03 11.93
CA ARG A 177 -15.27 -10.06 11.92
C ARG A 177 -13.96 -10.72 12.31
N ASP A 178 -12.86 -10.04 11.97
CA ASP A 178 -11.52 -10.40 12.42
C ASP A 178 -11.05 -11.78 11.89
N ILE A 179 -11.39 -12.06 10.63
CA ILE A 179 -10.86 -13.22 9.92
C ILE A 179 -9.54 -12.84 9.29
N LEU A 180 -8.47 -13.52 9.68
CA LEU A 180 -7.16 -13.36 9.04
C LEU A 180 -7.17 -14.07 7.69
N THR A 181 -6.90 -13.32 6.63
CA THR A 181 -6.87 -13.81 5.26
C THR A 181 -5.56 -13.46 4.58
N LEU A 182 -5.17 -14.24 3.59
CA LEU A 182 -4.04 -13.95 2.73
C LEU A 182 -4.45 -12.96 1.64
N GLU A 183 -3.86 -11.76 1.61
CA GLU A 183 -4.09 -10.77 0.54
C GLU A 183 -3.15 -11.02 -0.65
N GLU A 184 -1.88 -11.31 -0.39
CA GLU A 184 -0.86 -11.65 -1.40
C GLU A 184 0.10 -12.71 -0.83
N GLY A 185 0.66 -13.59 -1.66
CA GLY A 185 1.59 -14.64 -1.27
C GLY A 185 1.01 -16.06 -1.42
N GLU A 186 1.66 -17.02 -0.78
CA GLU A 186 1.28 -18.45 -0.83
C GLU A 186 0.61 -18.88 0.50
N GLU A 187 -0.39 -19.74 0.42
CA GLU A 187 -1.19 -20.24 1.55
C GLU A 187 -0.35 -20.85 2.68
N GLN A 188 0.78 -21.45 2.33
CA GLN A 188 1.70 -22.01 3.31
C GLN A 188 2.18 -20.97 4.35
N TYR A 189 2.39 -19.72 3.94
CA TYR A 189 2.87 -18.66 4.85
C TYR A 189 1.79 -18.20 5.83
N LEU A 190 0.51 -18.23 5.42
CA LEU A 190 -0.59 -18.01 6.35
C LEU A 190 -0.62 -19.11 7.42
N ASN A 191 -0.44 -20.36 7.03
CA ASN A 191 -0.41 -21.49 7.96
C ASN A 191 0.80 -21.38 8.90
N GLU A 192 1.99 -21.07 8.40
CA GLU A 192 3.19 -20.84 9.21
C GLU A 192 2.99 -19.69 10.22
N TYR A 193 2.39 -18.57 9.79
CA TYR A 193 2.06 -17.47 10.70
C TYR A 193 1.11 -17.92 11.81
N LEU A 194 0.06 -18.67 11.49
CA LEU A 194 -0.90 -19.16 12.48
C LEU A 194 -0.25 -20.15 13.45
N GLU A 195 0.65 -21.01 12.99
CA GLU A 195 1.42 -21.93 13.86
C GLU A 195 2.30 -21.12 14.84
N HIS A 196 3.03 -20.12 14.37
CA HIS A 196 3.88 -19.27 15.20
C HIS A 196 3.06 -18.44 16.19
N TYR A 197 1.94 -17.87 15.73
CA TYR A 197 1.02 -17.12 16.59
C TYR A 197 0.45 -17.97 17.71
N ASN A 198 -0.06 -19.18 17.39
CA ASN A 198 -0.58 -20.11 18.39
C ASN A 198 0.53 -20.55 19.37
N TRP A 199 1.72 -20.81 18.87
CA TRP A 199 2.85 -21.14 19.72
C TRP A 199 3.15 -20.03 20.76
N ILE A 200 3.09 -18.75 20.35
CA ILE A 200 3.25 -17.61 21.26
C ILE A 200 2.14 -17.55 22.32
N LEU A 201 0.91 -17.83 21.95
CA LEU A 201 -0.20 -17.83 22.91
C LEU A 201 -0.08 -18.95 23.95
N GLU A 202 0.50 -20.08 23.59
CA GLU A 202 0.64 -21.25 24.45
C GLU A 202 1.88 -21.20 25.34
N ASN A 203 2.85 -20.35 25.07
CA ASN A 203 4.14 -20.31 25.74
C ASN A 203 4.33 -19.03 26.54
N ASN A 204 4.82 -19.18 27.77
CA ASN A 204 5.11 -18.05 28.65
C ASN A 204 6.39 -17.31 28.20
N LEU A 205 6.23 -16.12 27.60
CA LEU A 205 7.35 -15.30 27.11
C LEU A 205 8.21 -14.68 28.24
N LYS A 206 7.86 -14.84 29.52
CA LYS A 206 8.77 -14.48 30.63
C LYS A 206 9.91 -15.48 30.78
N VAL A 207 9.80 -16.65 30.16
CA VAL A 207 10.90 -17.62 30.08
C VAL A 207 11.82 -17.16 28.95
N PRO A 208 13.14 -16.93 29.23
CA PRO A 208 14.06 -16.40 28.23
C PRO A 208 14.11 -17.20 26.92
N ASP A 209 14.19 -18.51 26.97
CA ASP A 209 14.26 -19.38 25.80
C ASP A 209 12.99 -19.27 24.92
N ASN A 210 11.82 -19.09 25.55
CA ASN A 210 10.58 -18.88 24.84
C ASN A 210 10.58 -17.51 24.15
N TYR A 211 11.08 -16.48 24.82
CA TYR A 211 11.20 -15.15 24.24
C TYR A 211 12.16 -15.14 23.06
N GLU A 212 13.33 -15.75 23.18
CA GLU A 212 14.28 -15.90 22.09
C GLU A 212 13.68 -16.66 20.89
N THR A 213 12.84 -17.64 21.17
CA THR A 213 12.12 -18.37 20.11
C THR A 213 11.07 -17.50 19.44
N ALA A 214 10.29 -16.74 20.20
CA ALA A 214 9.32 -15.79 19.65
C ALA A 214 9.97 -14.73 18.74
N CYS A 215 11.16 -14.24 19.11
CA CYS A 215 11.93 -13.28 18.30
C CYS A 215 12.42 -13.82 16.95
N LYS A 216 12.35 -15.12 16.71
CA LYS A 216 12.63 -15.72 15.39
C LYS A 216 11.44 -15.64 14.46
N TYR A 217 10.25 -15.48 15.01
CA TYR A 217 8.98 -15.45 14.26
C TYR A 217 8.44 -14.03 14.11
N PHE A 218 8.69 -13.17 15.08
CA PHE A 218 8.21 -11.80 15.12
C PHE A 218 9.36 -10.86 15.47
N ASP A 219 9.37 -9.71 14.85
CA ASP A 219 10.34 -8.66 15.14
C ASP A 219 9.81 -7.75 16.25
N PRO A 220 10.31 -7.86 17.50
CA PRO A 220 9.83 -7.01 18.58
C PRO A 220 10.16 -5.52 18.39
N SER A 221 11.26 -5.19 17.71
CA SER A 221 11.65 -3.80 17.46
C SER A 221 10.62 -3.13 16.53
N ASN A 222 10.34 -3.77 15.41
CA ASN A 222 9.31 -3.33 14.47
C ASN A 222 7.95 -3.14 15.16
N MET A 223 7.51 -4.14 15.95
CA MET A 223 6.23 -4.08 16.67
C MET A 223 6.17 -2.94 17.68
N ILE A 224 7.25 -2.71 18.45
CA ILE A 224 7.31 -1.63 19.44
C ILE A 224 7.22 -0.27 18.75
N ASP A 225 8.01 -0.04 17.73
CA ASP A 225 8.02 1.23 17.00
C ASP A 225 6.67 1.49 16.33
N TYR A 226 6.05 0.47 15.73
CA TYR A 226 4.72 0.57 15.16
C TYR A 226 3.66 0.94 16.21
N VAL A 227 3.67 0.29 17.37
CA VAL A 227 2.74 0.60 18.47
C VAL A 227 2.96 2.02 18.99
N ILE A 228 4.22 2.42 19.22
CA ILE A 228 4.57 3.76 19.69
C ILE A 228 4.04 4.81 18.71
N ALA A 229 4.28 4.65 17.41
CA ALA A 229 3.81 5.59 16.40
C ALA A 229 2.29 5.72 16.42
N ASN A 230 1.55 4.60 16.40
CA ASN A 230 0.09 4.62 16.42
C ASN A 230 -0.49 5.28 17.69
N VAL A 231 0.10 5.04 18.86
CA VAL A 231 -0.33 5.66 20.12
C VAL A 231 0.02 7.15 20.15
N TYR A 232 1.25 7.52 19.76
CA TYR A 232 1.72 8.91 19.78
C TYR A 232 0.91 9.82 18.85
N PHE A 233 0.66 9.36 17.62
CA PHE A 233 -0.13 10.12 16.64
C PHE A 233 -1.64 9.94 16.82
N LYS A 234 -2.06 9.16 17.82
CA LYS A 234 -3.47 8.96 18.16
C LYS A 234 -4.28 8.43 16.98
N ASN A 235 -3.81 7.34 16.39
CA ASN A 235 -4.53 6.67 15.31
C ASN A 235 -5.83 6.06 15.84
N TRP A 236 -6.96 6.66 15.46
CA TRP A 236 -8.29 6.22 15.90
C TRP A 236 -8.76 4.91 15.27
N ASP A 237 -8.13 4.53 14.16
CA ASP A 237 -8.47 3.33 13.39
C ASP A 237 -7.64 2.10 13.84
N TRP A 238 -6.87 2.28 14.88
CA TRP A 238 -6.01 1.26 15.47
C TRP A 238 -6.30 1.11 16.97
N PRO A 239 -6.26 -0.07 17.59
CA PRO A 239 -5.88 -1.38 17.04
C PRO A 239 -7.04 -2.20 16.45
N GLN A 240 -8.27 -1.73 16.47
CA GLN A 240 -9.46 -2.47 16.02
C GLN A 240 -9.52 -2.67 14.50
N ASN A 241 -8.80 -1.87 13.73
CA ASN A 241 -8.56 -2.02 12.31
C ASN A 241 -7.08 -1.77 12.03
N ASN A 242 -6.59 -2.21 10.89
CA ASN A 242 -5.23 -1.90 10.40
C ASN A 242 -4.10 -2.36 11.35
N VAL A 243 -4.22 -3.57 11.86
CA VAL A 243 -3.16 -4.24 12.65
C VAL A 243 -2.31 -5.07 11.73
#